data_fc446bc8be8f8ee9aa5946e3651b3326
#
_entry.id   fc446bc8be8f8ee9aa5946e3651b3326
#
_cell.length_a   1.000
_cell.length_b   1.000
_cell.length_c   1.000
_cell.angle_alpha   90.00
_cell.angle_beta   90.00
_cell.angle_gamma   90.00
#
_symmetry.space_group_name_H-M   'P 1'
#
loop_
_entity.id
_entity.type
_entity.pdbx_description
1 polymer ?
#
loop_
_entity_poly.entity_id
_entity_poly.type
_entity_poly.pdbx_seq_one_letter_code
_entity_poly.pdbx_strand_id
1 'polypeptide(L)'
;TWQFISGELRQTAMNEKGERLMFGLFHKKEQKALELGAPVSGQAVPLQEVSDPTFGGEILGKGVAVRPTDGRIYAPADGEITLLFDTLHALSMTTDTGAELLLHIGLDTVALKGAHFKAHVKTGDKVRKGDLLLEADLKAIREAGYDVITPMIVCNTDCFAEVKAVTGAEVTPQDTVLILTSK
;
A
#
# COMPACT_ATOMS: atom_id res chain seq x y z
N THR A 1 7.19 -42.94 13.67
CA THR A 1 5.91 -42.82 14.42
C THR A 1 5.68 -41.35 14.71
N TRP A 2 4.53 -40.81 14.30
CA TRP A 2 4.15 -39.43 14.54
C TRP A 2 3.40 -39.34 15.88
N GLN A 3 3.80 -38.42 16.73
CA GLN A 3 3.06 -38.08 17.95
C GLN A 3 2.76 -36.59 17.99
N PHE A 4 1.49 -36.27 18.22
CA PHE A 4 1.03 -34.91 18.50
C PHE A 4 1.25 -34.58 19.98
N ILE A 5 2.02 -33.56 20.28
CA ILE A 5 2.09 -32.99 21.63
C ILE A 5 2.03 -31.45 21.45
N SER A 6 0.95 -30.84 21.95
CA SER A 6 0.73 -29.39 22.05
C SER A 6 0.93 -28.58 20.75
N GLY A 7 0.26 -28.99 19.66
CA GLY A 7 0.17 -28.17 18.43
C GLY A 7 1.39 -28.15 17.53
N GLU A 8 2.44 -28.91 17.81
CA GLU A 8 3.64 -28.99 16.99
C GLU A 8 3.89 -30.40 16.46
N LEU A 9 4.14 -30.53 15.16
CA LEU A 9 4.57 -31.77 14.51
C LEU A 9 6.10 -31.89 14.67
N ARG A 10 6.54 -32.86 15.48
CA ARG A 10 7.96 -33.19 15.61
C ARG A 10 8.25 -34.53 14.94
N GLN A 11 9.16 -34.52 13.99
CA GLN A 11 9.68 -35.75 13.39
C GLN A 11 10.94 -36.19 14.13
N THR A 12 10.92 -37.37 14.73
CA THR A 12 12.10 -37.97 15.36
C THR A 12 12.62 -39.11 14.49
N ALA A 13 13.86 -38.99 14.07
CA ALA A 13 14.62 -40.11 13.48
C ALA A 13 15.59 -40.67 14.49
N MET A 14 15.77 -42.00 14.53
CA MET A 14 16.79 -42.66 15.33
C MET A 14 17.95 -43.05 14.42
N ASN A 15 19.20 -42.81 14.89
CA ASN A 15 20.37 -43.33 14.21
C ASN A 15 20.64 -44.77 14.53
N GLU A 16 21.56 -45.40 13.81
CA GLU A 16 21.91 -46.86 14.00
C GLU A 16 22.44 -47.22 15.41
N LYS A 17 22.71 -46.21 16.26
CA LYS A 17 23.14 -46.39 17.64
C LYS A 17 22.06 -46.13 18.68
N GLY A 18 20.80 -45.90 18.26
CA GLY A 18 19.65 -45.69 19.13
C GLY A 18 19.62 -44.31 19.81
N GLU A 19 20.43 -43.35 19.33
CA GLU A 19 20.46 -41.97 19.85
C GLU A 19 19.41 -41.13 19.16
N ARG A 20 18.73 -40.30 19.97
CA ARG A 20 17.66 -39.43 19.53
C ARG A 20 18.25 -38.19 18.88
N LEU A 21 18.22 -38.12 17.55
CA LEU A 21 18.57 -36.91 16.81
C LEU A 21 17.39 -35.92 16.85
N MET A 22 17.57 -34.84 17.61
CA MET A 22 16.68 -33.70 17.55
C MET A 22 17.04 -32.84 16.32
N PHE A 23 16.33 -33.02 15.23
CA PHE A 23 16.36 -32.04 14.17
C PHE A 23 15.60 -30.81 14.66
N GLY A 24 16.34 -29.75 14.96
CA GLY A 24 15.76 -28.44 15.20
C GLY A 24 14.98 -28.02 13.95
N LEU A 25 13.65 -27.93 14.07
CA LEU A 25 12.84 -27.25 13.09
C LEU A 25 13.36 -25.82 12.99
N PHE A 26 13.96 -25.48 11.85
CA PHE A 26 14.12 -24.09 11.47
C PHE A 26 12.71 -23.50 11.40
N HIS A 27 12.29 -22.81 12.43
CA HIS A 27 11.16 -21.89 12.34
C HIS A 27 11.55 -20.85 11.30
N LYS A 28 11.10 -21.05 10.05
CA LYS A 28 11.06 -19.97 9.08
C LYS A 28 10.13 -18.93 9.72
N LYS A 29 10.74 -17.86 10.27
CA LYS A 29 9.98 -16.73 10.82
C LYS A 29 8.98 -16.34 9.73
N GLU A 30 7.68 -16.57 9.93
CA GLU A 30 6.68 -16.08 9.00
C GLU A 30 6.90 -14.56 8.91
N GLN A 31 7.43 -14.11 7.78
CA GLN A 31 7.58 -12.69 7.51
C GLN A 31 6.18 -12.14 7.38
N LYS A 32 5.77 -11.36 8.38
CA LYS A 32 4.45 -10.74 8.40
C LYS A 32 4.36 -9.78 7.22
N ALA A 33 3.52 -10.10 6.25
CA ALA A 33 3.24 -9.24 5.12
C ALA A 33 2.12 -8.25 5.49
N LEU A 34 2.29 -6.99 5.09
CA LEU A 34 1.26 -5.97 5.12
C LEU A 34 0.66 -5.84 3.72
N GLU A 35 -0.64 -6.03 3.61
CA GLU A 35 -1.38 -5.85 2.37
C GLU A 35 -2.09 -4.49 2.36
N LEU A 36 -1.78 -3.67 1.37
CA LEU A 36 -2.40 -2.37 1.17
C LEU A 36 -3.47 -2.46 0.09
N GLY A 37 -4.66 -1.96 0.40
CA GLY A 37 -5.77 -1.84 -0.55
C GLY A 37 -5.52 -0.76 -1.60
N ALA A 38 -6.26 -0.83 -2.71
CA ALA A 38 -6.21 0.24 -3.70
C ALA A 38 -6.77 1.54 -3.09
N PRO A 39 -6.09 2.68 -3.31
CA PRO A 39 -6.57 3.96 -2.79
C PRO A 39 -7.81 4.47 -3.54
N VAL A 40 -8.06 3.97 -4.73
CA VAL A 40 -9.17 4.37 -5.61
C VAL A 40 -9.53 3.22 -6.54
N SER A 41 -10.80 3.16 -6.99
CA SER A 41 -11.22 2.19 -8.00
C SER A 41 -10.66 2.56 -9.38
N GLY A 42 -10.22 1.56 -10.14
CA GLY A 42 -9.71 1.73 -11.50
C GLY A 42 -8.70 0.65 -11.87
N GLN A 43 -7.85 0.90 -12.84
CA GLN A 43 -6.83 -0.02 -13.29
C GLN A 43 -5.52 0.17 -12.53
N ALA A 44 -5.06 -0.85 -11.81
CA ALA A 44 -3.75 -0.84 -11.16
C ALA A 44 -2.64 -1.05 -12.20
N VAL A 45 -1.66 -0.13 -12.20
CA VAL A 45 -0.53 -0.11 -13.14
C VAL A 45 0.80 0.09 -12.41
N PRO A 46 1.92 -0.37 -12.98
CA PRO A 46 3.25 -0.09 -12.43
C PRO A 46 3.53 1.41 -12.36
N LEU A 47 4.32 1.86 -11.36
CA LEU A 47 4.72 3.27 -11.27
C LEU A 47 5.45 3.77 -12.52
N GLN A 48 6.16 2.89 -13.23
CA GLN A 48 6.87 3.22 -14.47
C GLN A 48 5.96 3.71 -15.60
N GLU A 49 4.65 3.48 -15.50
CA GLU A 49 3.65 4.05 -16.43
C GLU A 49 3.24 5.48 -16.10
N VAL A 50 3.66 6.02 -14.95
CA VAL A 50 3.45 7.42 -14.58
C VAL A 50 4.47 8.29 -15.31
N SER A 51 4.00 9.28 -16.07
CA SER A 51 4.85 10.13 -16.91
C SER A 51 5.74 11.09 -16.11
N ASP A 52 5.35 11.41 -14.87
CA ASP A 52 6.18 12.23 -13.97
C ASP A 52 7.37 11.40 -13.46
N PRO A 53 8.62 11.83 -13.74
CA PRO A 53 9.81 11.06 -13.35
C PRO A 53 10.00 10.94 -11.83
N THR A 54 9.42 11.82 -11.04
CA THR A 54 9.45 11.75 -9.57
C THR A 54 8.77 10.47 -9.06
N PHE A 55 7.65 10.10 -9.69
CA PHE A 55 6.91 8.87 -9.38
C PHE A 55 7.39 7.71 -10.23
N GLY A 56 7.40 7.85 -11.56
CA GLY A 56 7.79 6.79 -12.49
C GLY A 56 9.23 6.32 -12.35
N GLY A 57 10.13 7.20 -11.88
CA GLY A 57 11.51 6.88 -11.52
C GLY A 57 11.72 6.35 -10.11
N GLU A 58 10.65 6.14 -9.33
CA GLU A 58 10.70 5.67 -7.94
C GLU A 58 11.59 6.53 -7.01
N ILE A 59 11.74 7.84 -7.30
CA ILE A 59 12.60 8.75 -6.54
C ILE A 59 12.11 8.90 -5.10
N LEU A 60 10.79 8.91 -4.87
CA LEU A 60 10.19 9.03 -3.55
C LEU A 60 10.01 7.69 -2.83
N GLY A 61 10.20 6.58 -3.52
CA GLY A 61 10.00 5.23 -3.02
C GLY A 61 9.27 4.35 -4.02
N LYS A 62 9.16 3.07 -3.69
CA LYS A 62 8.39 2.09 -4.48
C LYS A 62 6.89 2.24 -4.22
N GLY A 63 6.08 1.78 -5.15
CA GLY A 63 4.64 1.86 -5.01
C GLY A 63 3.90 1.29 -6.21
N VAL A 64 2.70 1.80 -6.40
CA VAL A 64 1.78 1.44 -7.47
C VAL A 64 1.03 2.70 -7.92
N ALA A 65 0.51 2.74 -9.13
CA ALA A 65 -0.42 3.76 -9.55
C ALA A 65 -1.76 3.14 -9.94
N VAL A 66 -2.83 3.93 -9.86
CA VAL A 66 -4.15 3.53 -10.35
C VAL A 66 -4.61 4.55 -11.38
N ARG A 67 -5.09 4.08 -12.53
CA ARG A 67 -5.85 4.90 -13.51
C ARG A 67 -7.30 4.91 -13.04
N PRO A 68 -7.78 5.99 -12.39
CA PRO A 68 -9.04 5.94 -11.67
C PRO A 68 -10.25 5.99 -12.61
N THR A 69 -11.28 5.23 -12.24
CA THR A 69 -12.62 5.27 -12.84
C THR A 69 -13.63 6.00 -11.96
N ASP A 70 -13.28 6.21 -10.68
CA ASP A 70 -14.07 6.89 -9.65
C ASP A 70 -13.16 7.90 -8.94
N GLY A 71 -13.70 9.01 -8.46
CA GLY A 71 -12.95 10.07 -7.77
C GLY A 71 -12.90 9.94 -6.26
N ARG A 72 -13.39 8.86 -5.67
CA ARG A 72 -13.39 8.63 -4.22
C ARG A 72 -12.10 7.93 -3.79
N ILE A 73 -11.36 8.60 -2.91
CA ILE A 73 -10.06 8.14 -2.40
C ILE A 73 -10.26 7.56 -0.99
N TYR A 74 -9.75 6.35 -0.79
CA TYR A 74 -9.95 5.57 0.44
C TYR A 74 -8.64 5.20 1.12
N ALA A 75 -8.70 4.99 2.44
CA ALA A 75 -7.56 4.53 3.21
C ALA A 75 -7.15 3.11 2.79
N PRO A 76 -5.90 2.89 2.37
CA PRO A 76 -5.40 1.58 1.95
C PRO A 76 -5.13 0.62 3.11
N ALA A 77 -5.05 1.13 4.33
CA ALA A 77 -4.83 0.39 5.57
C ALA A 77 -5.30 1.19 6.78
N ASP A 78 -5.32 0.56 7.95
CA ASP A 78 -5.50 1.25 9.23
C ASP A 78 -4.27 2.11 9.54
N GLY A 79 -4.49 3.32 10.10
CA GLY A 79 -3.39 4.22 10.43
C GLY A 79 -3.83 5.63 10.77
N GLU A 80 -2.92 6.58 10.60
CA GLU A 80 -3.12 8.00 10.88
C GLU A 80 -2.77 8.86 9.67
N ILE A 81 -3.58 9.87 9.39
CA ILE A 81 -3.27 10.91 8.42
C ILE A 81 -2.21 11.84 9.01
N THR A 82 -0.98 11.72 8.53
CA THR A 82 0.16 12.49 9.03
C THR A 82 0.27 13.87 8.39
N LEU A 83 -0.24 14.03 7.15
CA LEU A 83 -0.31 15.29 6.46
C LEU A 83 -1.45 15.27 5.43
N LEU A 84 -2.32 16.25 5.47
CA LEU A 84 -3.21 16.61 4.37
C LEU A 84 -2.73 17.94 3.79
N PHE A 85 -2.38 17.95 2.50
CA PHE A 85 -1.94 19.18 1.83
C PHE A 85 -3.09 20.18 1.71
N ASP A 86 -2.84 21.46 1.93
CA ASP A 86 -3.86 22.53 1.85
C ASP A 86 -4.56 22.57 0.48
N THR A 87 -3.85 22.17 -0.57
CA THR A 87 -4.37 22.07 -1.93
C THR A 87 -5.11 20.75 -2.22
N LEU A 88 -5.28 19.89 -1.22
CA LEU A 88 -6.05 18.64 -1.25
C LEU A 88 -5.68 17.64 -2.36
N HIS A 89 -4.62 17.92 -3.13
CA HIS A 89 -4.17 17.06 -4.23
C HIS A 89 -3.38 15.84 -3.76
N ALA A 90 -2.91 15.86 -2.52
CA ALA A 90 -2.13 14.78 -1.92
C ALA A 90 -2.35 14.70 -0.41
N LEU A 91 -2.11 13.53 0.13
CA LEU A 91 -2.03 13.29 1.57
C LEU A 91 -0.98 12.23 1.89
N SER A 92 -0.44 12.31 3.10
CA SER A 92 0.42 11.28 3.67
C SER A 92 -0.28 10.61 4.85
N MET A 93 -0.03 9.32 5.02
CA MET A 93 -0.47 8.56 6.18
C MET A 93 0.60 7.59 6.64
N THR A 94 0.60 7.29 7.93
CA THR A 94 1.41 6.21 8.49
C THR A 94 0.46 5.10 8.94
N THR A 95 0.70 3.89 8.44
CA THR A 95 -0.10 2.73 8.83
C THR A 95 0.26 2.29 10.26
N ASP A 96 -0.64 1.58 10.94
CA ASP A 96 -0.39 1.03 12.27
C ASP A 96 0.81 0.06 12.32
N THR A 97 1.23 -0.44 11.17
CA THR A 97 2.42 -1.30 11.01
C THR A 97 3.69 -0.54 10.60
N GLY A 98 3.63 0.79 10.50
CA GLY A 98 4.77 1.66 10.26
C GLY A 98 5.12 1.93 8.80
N ALA A 99 4.26 1.59 7.83
CA ALA A 99 4.44 2.02 6.45
C ALA A 99 4.04 3.50 6.30
N GLU A 100 4.94 4.30 5.73
CA GLU A 100 4.71 5.71 5.42
C GLU A 100 4.25 5.83 3.96
N LEU A 101 3.01 6.24 3.76
CA LEU A 101 2.37 6.28 2.45
C LEU A 101 2.14 7.72 2.01
N LEU A 102 2.38 7.97 0.71
CA LEU A 102 1.95 9.18 0.00
C LEU A 102 0.90 8.77 -1.04
N LEU A 103 -0.26 9.37 -0.96
CA LEU A 103 -1.32 9.28 -1.98
C LEU A 103 -1.34 10.61 -2.73
N HIS A 104 -1.13 10.57 -4.06
CA HIS A 104 -1.10 11.77 -4.90
C HIS A 104 -2.16 11.66 -6.00
N ILE A 105 -3.12 12.56 -6.01
CA ILE A 105 -4.30 12.50 -6.88
C ILE A 105 -4.04 13.33 -8.14
N GLY A 106 -3.79 12.65 -9.25
CA GLY A 106 -3.41 13.28 -10.51
C GLY A 106 -1.96 13.76 -10.54
N LEU A 107 -1.55 14.33 -11.66
CA LEU A 107 -0.23 14.91 -11.86
C LEU A 107 -0.36 16.44 -11.99
N ASP A 108 0.55 17.18 -11.34
CA ASP A 108 0.57 18.66 -11.28
C ASP A 108 -0.71 19.31 -10.72
N THR A 109 -1.58 18.54 -10.10
CA THR A 109 -2.88 18.98 -9.58
C THR A 109 -2.78 19.92 -8.38
N VAL A 110 -1.59 20.10 -7.81
CA VAL A 110 -1.28 21.19 -6.86
C VAL A 110 -1.65 22.56 -7.43
N ALA A 111 -1.54 22.75 -8.74
CA ALA A 111 -1.86 23.99 -9.44
C ALA A 111 -3.37 24.33 -9.39
N LEU A 112 -4.23 23.36 -9.12
CA LEU A 112 -5.67 23.57 -8.93
C LEU A 112 -6.02 24.26 -7.61
N LYS A 113 -5.07 24.37 -6.67
CA LYS A 113 -5.23 25.07 -5.38
C LYS A 113 -6.45 24.62 -4.58
N GLY A 114 -6.75 23.32 -4.62
CA GLY A 114 -7.90 22.71 -3.94
C GLY A 114 -9.20 22.68 -4.75
N ALA A 115 -9.26 23.33 -5.89
CA ALA A 115 -10.43 23.25 -6.76
C ALA A 115 -10.64 21.79 -7.24
N HIS A 116 -11.90 21.35 -7.25
CA HIS A 116 -12.31 20.00 -7.66
C HIS A 116 -11.95 18.89 -6.66
N PHE A 117 -11.51 19.25 -5.44
CA PHE A 117 -11.26 18.32 -4.34
C PHE A 117 -12.14 18.63 -3.13
N LYS A 118 -12.48 17.58 -2.38
CA LYS A 118 -13.19 17.69 -1.10
C LYS A 118 -12.59 16.72 -0.09
N ALA A 119 -12.12 17.24 1.05
CA ALA A 119 -11.60 16.41 2.12
C ALA A 119 -12.69 15.93 3.06
N HIS A 120 -12.56 14.71 3.57
CA HIS A 120 -13.38 14.10 4.62
C HIS A 120 -12.56 13.82 5.88
N VAL A 121 -11.25 14.05 5.83
CA VAL A 121 -10.31 13.87 6.93
C VAL A 121 -9.41 15.10 7.06
N LYS A 122 -8.70 15.18 8.17
CA LYS A 122 -7.65 16.19 8.42
C LYS A 122 -6.40 15.51 8.98
N THR A 123 -5.31 16.25 9.00
CA THR A 123 -4.07 15.83 9.68
C THR A 123 -4.35 15.47 11.14
N GLY A 124 -3.86 14.32 11.59
CA GLY A 124 -4.03 13.75 12.92
C GLY A 124 -5.22 12.79 13.05
N ASP A 125 -6.07 12.66 12.03
CA ASP A 125 -7.20 11.74 12.09
C ASP A 125 -6.73 10.28 11.98
N LYS A 126 -7.29 9.42 12.84
CA LYS A 126 -7.16 7.97 12.74
C LYS A 126 -8.18 7.45 11.73
N VAL A 127 -7.74 6.56 10.86
CA VAL A 127 -8.55 5.98 9.79
C VAL A 127 -8.42 4.46 9.78
N ARG A 128 -9.44 3.80 9.27
CA ARG A 128 -9.44 2.35 9.00
C ARG A 128 -9.39 2.11 7.49
N LYS A 129 -8.87 0.95 7.11
CA LYS A 129 -8.90 0.52 5.71
C LYS A 129 -10.31 0.65 5.14
N GLY A 130 -10.43 1.35 4.02
CA GLY A 130 -11.71 1.60 3.35
C GLY A 130 -12.47 2.85 3.81
N ASP A 131 -11.96 3.62 4.77
CA ASP A 131 -12.55 4.92 5.12
C ASP A 131 -12.34 5.90 3.96
N LEU A 132 -13.37 6.70 3.66
CA LEU A 132 -13.32 7.74 2.64
C LEU A 132 -12.45 8.92 3.13
N LEU A 133 -11.40 9.23 2.39
CA LEU A 133 -10.43 10.28 2.72
C LEU A 133 -10.70 11.58 1.97
N LEU A 134 -10.85 11.47 0.66
CA LEU A 134 -11.01 12.58 -0.29
C LEU A 134 -11.98 12.21 -1.40
N GLU A 135 -12.61 13.23 -1.98
CA GLU A 135 -13.29 13.15 -3.27
C GLU A 135 -12.61 14.08 -4.26
N ALA A 136 -12.44 13.62 -5.51
CA ALA A 136 -11.90 14.38 -6.62
C ALA A 136 -12.89 14.34 -7.79
N ASP A 137 -13.21 15.49 -8.36
CA ASP A 137 -13.99 15.55 -9.61
C ASP A 137 -13.06 15.24 -10.79
N LEU A 138 -12.93 13.96 -11.13
CA LEU A 138 -12.04 13.50 -12.20
C LEU A 138 -12.35 14.13 -13.55
N LYS A 139 -13.63 14.41 -13.83
CA LYS A 139 -14.04 15.06 -15.08
C LYS A 139 -13.52 16.48 -15.13
N ALA A 140 -13.79 17.27 -14.09
CA ALA A 140 -13.33 18.66 -14.02
C ALA A 140 -11.80 18.78 -14.04
N ILE A 141 -11.10 17.86 -13.36
CA ILE A 141 -9.62 17.81 -13.35
C ILE A 141 -9.08 17.55 -14.76
N ARG A 142 -9.67 16.58 -15.51
CA ARG A 142 -9.28 16.31 -16.90
C ARG A 142 -9.60 17.49 -17.81
N GLU A 143 -10.76 18.12 -17.65
CA GLU A 143 -11.17 19.31 -18.43
C GLU A 143 -10.24 20.51 -18.16
N ALA A 144 -9.64 20.59 -16.96
CA ALA A 144 -8.61 21.57 -16.63
C ALA A 144 -7.23 21.23 -17.21
N GLY A 145 -7.08 20.07 -17.91
CA GLY A 145 -5.86 19.67 -18.60
C GLY A 145 -4.89 18.82 -17.79
N TYR A 146 -5.31 18.25 -16.66
CA TYR A 146 -4.46 17.42 -15.79
C TYR A 146 -4.73 15.92 -15.95
N ASP A 147 -3.67 15.11 -15.85
CA ASP A 147 -3.78 13.67 -15.73
C ASP A 147 -4.32 13.32 -14.33
N VAL A 148 -5.21 12.36 -14.26
CA VAL A 148 -5.84 11.91 -13.01
C VAL A 148 -5.21 10.63 -12.45
N ILE A 149 -4.17 10.07 -13.10
CA ILE A 149 -3.47 8.90 -12.58
C ILE A 149 -3.04 9.16 -11.13
N THR A 150 -3.26 8.19 -10.26
CA THR A 150 -3.14 8.35 -8.80
C THR A 150 -2.05 7.41 -8.27
N PRO A 151 -0.81 7.90 -8.09
CA PRO A 151 0.26 7.16 -7.45
C PRO A 151 0.01 6.98 -5.95
N MET A 152 0.35 5.78 -5.44
CA MET A 152 0.51 5.47 -4.02
C MET A 152 1.93 4.98 -3.77
N ILE A 153 2.69 5.71 -2.97
CA ILE A 153 4.12 5.52 -2.74
C ILE A 153 4.36 5.08 -1.29
N VAL A 154 5.25 4.12 -1.10
CA VAL A 154 5.81 3.75 0.22
C VAL A 154 7.10 4.54 0.40
N CYS A 155 7.04 5.67 1.11
CA CYS A 155 8.16 6.60 1.25
C CYS A 155 9.33 6.02 2.04
N ASN A 156 9.06 5.12 3.00
CA ASN A 156 10.07 4.41 3.77
C ASN A 156 10.34 2.99 3.23
N THR A 157 10.44 2.84 1.91
CA THR A 157 10.70 1.55 1.23
C THR A 157 11.84 0.76 1.86
N ASP A 158 12.89 1.44 2.29
CA ASP A 158 14.10 0.82 2.89
C ASP A 158 13.82 0.15 4.26
N CYS A 159 12.69 0.40 4.88
CA CYS A 159 12.26 -0.29 6.11
C CYS A 159 11.73 -1.70 5.85
N PHE A 160 11.45 -2.05 4.60
CA PHE A 160 10.86 -3.33 4.20
C PHE A 160 11.89 -4.20 3.44
N ALA A 161 11.76 -5.52 3.59
CA ALA A 161 12.56 -6.48 2.81
C ALA A 161 12.11 -6.48 1.35
N GLU A 162 10.80 -6.31 1.11
CA GLU A 162 10.22 -6.24 -0.23
C GLU A 162 8.99 -5.33 -0.22
N VAL A 163 8.84 -4.55 -1.29
CA VAL A 163 7.61 -3.83 -1.65
C VAL A 163 7.21 -4.32 -3.04
N LYS A 164 6.12 -5.09 -3.11
CA LYS A 164 5.65 -5.74 -4.33
C LYS A 164 4.33 -5.14 -4.78
N ALA A 165 4.29 -4.60 -5.99
CA ALA A 165 3.05 -4.15 -6.62
C ALA A 165 2.28 -5.32 -7.26
N VAL A 166 0.94 -5.27 -7.13
CA VAL A 166 0.00 -6.16 -7.80
C VAL A 166 -0.76 -5.32 -8.82
N THR A 167 -0.47 -5.54 -10.10
CA THR A 167 -0.93 -4.69 -11.21
C THR A 167 -1.55 -5.49 -12.34
N GLY A 168 -2.12 -4.80 -13.33
CA GLY A 168 -2.66 -5.41 -14.55
C GLY A 168 -4.14 -5.79 -14.48
N ALA A 169 -4.83 -5.42 -13.39
CA ALA A 169 -6.26 -5.70 -13.23
C ALA A 169 -7.04 -4.42 -12.86
N GLU A 170 -8.35 -4.43 -13.10
CA GLU A 170 -9.28 -3.52 -12.47
C GLU A 170 -9.36 -3.83 -10.99
N VAL A 171 -9.35 -2.79 -10.16
CA VAL A 171 -9.33 -2.91 -8.70
C VAL A 171 -10.36 -1.98 -8.05
N THR A 172 -10.77 -2.38 -6.87
CA THR A 172 -11.56 -1.59 -5.92
C THR A 172 -10.77 -1.40 -4.62
N PRO A 173 -11.17 -0.52 -3.71
CA PRO A 173 -10.48 -0.34 -2.41
C PRO A 173 -10.36 -1.60 -1.56
N GLN A 174 -11.13 -2.66 -1.87
CA GLN A 174 -11.04 -3.96 -1.19
C GLN A 174 -9.88 -4.83 -1.72
N ASP A 175 -9.41 -4.55 -2.94
CA ASP A 175 -8.37 -5.35 -3.59
C ASP A 175 -6.98 -4.90 -3.16
N THR A 176 -6.10 -5.87 -2.90
CA THR A 176 -4.70 -5.62 -2.57
C THR A 176 -3.91 -5.19 -3.80
N VAL A 177 -3.23 -4.06 -3.73
CA VAL A 177 -2.37 -3.52 -4.80
C VAL A 177 -0.90 -3.39 -4.42
N LEU A 178 -0.57 -3.44 -3.13
CA LEU A 178 0.81 -3.53 -2.62
C LEU A 178 0.90 -4.57 -1.51
N ILE A 179 2.00 -5.33 -1.53
CA ILE A 179 2.36 -6.28 -0.47
C ILE A 179 3.75 -5.89 0.04
N LEU A 180 3.85 -5.55 1.33
CA LEU A 180 5.08 -5.17 2.00
C LEU A 180 5.52 -6.29 2.94
N THR A 181 6.74 -6.79 2.75
CA THR A 181 7.33 -7.82 3.60
C THR A 181 8.27 -7.17 4.61
N SER A 182 8.09 -7.44 5.91
CA SER A 182 8.98 -6.93 6.95
C SER A 182 10.39 -7.52 6.84
N LYS A 183 11.41 -6.75 7.26
CA LYS A 183 12.78 -7.24 7.41
C LYS A 183 12.93 -8.24 8.55
#